data_d32a63eaca42650d5761f05f04621ff4
#
_entry.id   d32a63eaca42650d5761f05f04621ff4
#
_cell.length_a   1.000
_cell.length_b   1.000
_cell.length_c   1.000
_cell.angle_alpha   90.00
_cell.angle_beta   90.00
_cell.angle_gamma   90.00
#
_symmetry.space_group_name_H-M   'P 1'
#
loop_
_entity.id
_entity.type
_entity.pdbx_description
1 polymer ?
#
loop_
_entity_poly.entity_id
_entity_poly.type
_entity_poly.pdbx_seq_one_letter_code
_entity_poly.pdbx_strand_id
1 'polypeptide(L)'
;MMATMLTGDPDMEDVKKFFRALKRAQADIDLRPELYTKHYAKEFPKRFHATMDTRRWGPGERIVFESYSREIFEDSRAWIAEHGIIEGNDLGAQSYEKSVVRLTA
;
A
#
# COMPACT_ATOMS: atom_id res chain seq x y z
N MET A 1 6.64 1.66 -4.14
CA MET A 1 5.19 1.89 -4.15
C MET A 1 4.48 0.55 -4.03
N MET A 2 3.47 0.48 -3.21
CA MET A 2 2.60 -0.70 -3.08
C MET A 2 1.19 -0.33 -3.51
N ALA A 3 0.53 -1.22 -4.23
CA ALA A 3 -0.87 -1.06 -4.61
C ALA A 3 -1.72 -2.16 -3.95
N THR A 4 -2.89 -1.81 -3.47
CA THR A 4 -3.85 -2.79 -2.98
C THR A 4 -4.64 -3.32 -4.16
N MET A 5 -4.68 -4.63 -4.31
CA MET A 5 -5.47 -5.30 -5.34
C MET A 5 -6.74 -5.88 -4.73
N LEU A 6 -7.86 -5.68 -5.40
CA LEU A 6 -9.13 -6.31 -5.08
C LEU A 6 -9.32 -7.54 -5.97
N THR A 7 -9.77 -8.63 -5.39
CA THR A 7 -10.06 -9.87 -6.12
C THR A 7 -11.52 -10.26 -5.96
N GLY A 8 -12.09 -10.90 -6.95
CA GLY A 8 -13.49 -11.27 -6.96
C GLY A 8 -14.42 -10.07 -7.13
N ASP A 9 -15.55 -10.11 -6.47
CA ASP A 9 -16.57 -9.05 -6.50
C ASP A 9 -16.82 -8.55 -5.06
N PRO A 10 -15.91 -7.70 -4.52
CA PRO A 10 -16.02 -7.25 -3.14
C PRO A 10 -17.14 -6.23 -2.96
N ASP A 11 -17.76 -6.22 -1.78
CA ASP A 11 -18.65 -5.14 -1.39
C ASP A 11 -17.84 -3.84 -1.24
N MET A 12 -18.16 -2.86 -2.06
CA MET A 12 -17.44 -1.58 -2.10
C MET A 12 -17.61 -0.76 -0.82
N GLU A 13 -18.70 -0.93 -0.09
CA GLU A 13 -18.86 -0.26 1.21
C GLU A 13 -17.90 -0.85 2.25
N ASP A 14 -17.68 -2.14 2.23
CA ASP A 14 -16.70 -2.78 3.10
C ASP A 14 -15.27 -2.39 2.73
N VAL A 15 -14.96 -2.29 1.44
CA VAL A 15 -13.66 -1.77 0.97
C VAL A 15 -13.43 -0.35 1.50
N LYS A 16 -14.42 0.53 1.40
CA LYS A 16 -14.33 1.90 1.94
C LYS A 16 -14.12 1.92 3.46
N LYS A 17 -14.83 1.06 4.21
CA LYS A 17 -14.65 0.94 5.66
C LYS A 17 -13.23 0.49 6.00
N PHE A 18 -12.72 -0.51 5.28
CA PHE A 18 -11.36 -1.00 5.45
C PHE A 18 -10.32 0.11 5.25
N PHE A 19 -10.41 0.86 4.16
CA PHE A 19 -9.47 1.97 3.91
C PHE A 19 -9.61 3.11 4.93
N ARG A 20 -10.82 3.40 5.41
CA ARG A 20 -10.97 4.37 6.53
C ARG A 20 -10.27 3.88 7.80
N ALA A 21 -10.37 2.59 8.10
CA ALA A 21 -9.67 2.01 9.26
C ALA A 21 -8.16 2.09 9.10
N LEU A 22 -7.62 1.78 7.91
CA LEU A 22 -6.19 1.92 7.63
C LEU A 22 -5.68 3.37 7.79
N LYS A 23 -6.42 4.34 7.26
CA LYS A 23 -6.07 5.77 7.40
C LYS A 23 -6.08 6.20 8.86
N ARG A 24 -7.05 5.75 9.66
CA ARG A 24 -7.07 6.03 11.11
C ARG A 24 -5.89 5.39 11.83
N ALA A 25 -5.58 4.14 11.52
CA ALA A 25 -4.42 3.46 12.10
C ALA A 25 -3.13 4.19 11.76
N GLN A 26 -2.95 4.61 10.51
CA GLN A 26 -1.77 5.39 10.10
C GLN A 26 -1.68 6.72 10.84
N ALA A 27 -2.77 7.44 10.97
CA ALA A 27 -2.81 8.70 11.72
C ALA A 27 -2.45 8.48 13.21
N ASP A 28 -2.92 7.41 13.81
CA ASP A 28 -2.59 7.08 15.20
C ASP A 28 -1.11 6.72 15.38
N ILE A 29 -0.53 5.98 14.44
CA ILE A 29 0.90 5.68 14.41
C ILE A 29 1.73 6.96 14.26
N ASP A 30 1.33 7.87 13.37
CA ASP A 30 2.03 9.14 13.14
C ASP A 30 2.03 10.03 14.38
N LEU A 31 0.91 10.04 15.12
CA LEU A 31 0.75 10.88 16.32
C LEU A 31 1.40 10.28 17.57
N ARG A 32 1.42 8.96 17.68
CA ARG A 32 1.85 8.23 18.87
C ARG A 32 2.74 7.03 18.52
N PRO A 33 3.86 7.24 17.82
CA PRO A 33 4.72 6.16 17.35
C PRO A 33 5.27 5.28 18.49
N GLU A 34 5.46 5.87 19.67
CA GLU A 34 5.98 5.17 20.85
C GLU A 34 5.10 4.01 21.32
N LEU A 35 3.80 4.02 20.99
CA LEU A 35 2.90 2.92 21.32
C LEU A 35 3.11 1.71 20.41
N TYR A 36 3.72 1.89 19.26
CA TYR A 36 3.82 0.88 18.20
C TYR A 36 5.23 0.35 17.97
N THR A 37 6.27 1.11 18.33
CA THR A 37 7.67 0.71 18.11
C THR A 37 8.05 -0.58 18.82
N LYS A 38 7.36 -0.94 19.92
CA LYS A 38 7.54 -2.22 20.62
C LYS A 38 7.29 -3.45 19.74
N HIS A 39 6.50 -3.32 18.68
CA HIS A 39 6.21 -4.43 17.76
C HIS A 39 7.42 -4.82 16.93
N TYR A 40 8.37 -3.91 16.71
CA TYR A 40 9.63 -4.23 16.02
C TYR A 40 10.43 -5.32 16.71
N ALA A 41 10.35 -5.39 18.04
CA ALA A 41 11.04 -6.43 18.79
C ALA A 41 10.60 -7.84 18.37
N LYS A 42 9.37 -8.02 17.91
CA LYS A 42 8.84 -9.31 17.45
C LYS A 42 9.40 -9.75 16.10
N GLU A 43 9.77 -8.78 15.27
CA GLU A 43 10.28 -9.02 13.92
C GLU A 43 11.77 -9.31 13.88
N PHE A 44 12.49 -9.00 14.97
CA PHE A 44 13.92 -9.18 15.04
C PHE A 44 14.33 -10.51 15.70
N PRO A 45 15.39 -11.15 15.20
CA PRO A 45 15.93 -12.33 15.84
C PRO A 45 16.31 -12.07 17.30
N LYS A 46 16.03 -13.03 18.17
CA LYS A 46 16.29 -12.92 19.62
C LYS A 46 17.72 -12.51 19.96
N ARG A 47 18.71 -12.91 19.13
CA ARG A 47 20.13 -12.57 19.32
C ARG A 47 20.43 -11.08 19.34
N PHE A 48 19.54 -10.26 18.77
CA PHE A 48 19.72 -8.80 18.73
C PHE A 48 18.94 -8.06 19.83
N HIS A 49 18.10 -8.76 20.60
CA HIS A 49 17.21 -8.10 21.57
C HIS A 49 17.98 -7.38 22.69
N ALA A 50 19.16 -7.89 23.09
CA ALA A 50 19.96 -7.29 24.15
C ALA A 50 20.55 -5.92 23.76
N THR A 51 20.77 -5.69 22.45
CA THR A 51 21.35 -4.45 21.92
C THR A 51 20.31 -3.52 21.32
N MET A 52 19.04 -3.89 21.34
CA MET A 52 17.96 -3.22 20.65
C MET A 52 17.25 -2.24 21.61
N ASP A 53 17.25 -0.97 21.26
CA ASP A 53 16.43 0.03 21.95
C ASP A 53 15.32 0.51 21.02
N THR A 54 14.14 -0.10 21.14
CA THR A 54 12.98 0.22 20.30
C THR A 54 12.47 1.66 20.47
N ARG A 55 12.84 2.35 21.54
CA ARG A 55 12.47 3.75 21.78
C ARG A 55 13.15 4.70 20.81
N ARG A 56 14.28 4.28 20.22
CA ARG A 56 15.04 5.05 19.23
C ARG A 56 14.56 4.82 17.81
N TRP A 57 13.63 3.91 17.62
CA TRP A 57 13.14 3.53 16.30
C TRP A 57 11.88 4.31 15.99
N GLY A 58 11.87 4.96 14.84
CA GLY A 58 10.66 5.50 14.27
C GLY A 58 9.83 4.42 13.58
N PRO A 59 8.61 4.73 13.16
CA PRO A 59 7.72 3.81 12.44
C PRO A 59 8.19 3.48 11.02
N GLY A 60 9.38 3.91 10.62
CA GLY A 60 9.89 3.76 9.27
C GLY A 60 9.39 4.84 8.31
N GLU A 61 9.33 4.52 7.03
CA GLU A 61 8.76 5.43 6.04
C GLU A 61 7.27 5.63 6.30
N ARG A 62 6.85 6.89 6.20
CA ARG A 62 5.45 7.23 6.32
C ARG A 62 4.66 6.65 5.14
N ILE A 63 3.61 5.90 5.44
CA ILE A 63 2.69 5.43 4.42
C ILE A 63 1.76 6.59 4.03
N VAL A 64 1.79 6.98 2.78
CA VAL A 64 0.88 7.97 2.22
C VAL A 64 -0.15 7.25 1.38
N PHE A 65 -1.43 7.41 1.74
CA PHE A 65 -2.53 6.83 0.98
C PHE A 65 -2.95 7.80 -0.12
N GLU A 66 -2.55 7.49 -1.33
CA GLU A 66 -2.92 8.25 -2.53
C GLU A 66 -3.75 7.39 -3.47
N SER A 67 -4.60 8.05 -4.24
CA SER A 67 -5.31 7.40 -5.33
C SER A 67 -4.31 7.01 -6.43
N TYR A 68 -4.44 5.81 -6.95
CA TYR A 68 -3.65 5.37 -8.10
C TYR A 68 -4.05 6.21 -9.32
N SER A 69 -3.16 7.09 -9.77
CA SER A 69 -3.47 8.05 -10.81
C SER A 69 -3.49 7.43 -12.21
N ARG A 70 -4.22 8.05 -13.12
CA ARG A 70 -4.20 7.68 -14.54
C ARG A 70 -2.79 7.76 -15.12
N GLU A 71 -2.05 8.81 -14.78
CA GLU A 71 -0.68 8.99 -15.23
C GLU A 71 0.22 7.82 -14.84
N ILE A 72 0.23 7.44 -13.58
CA ILE A 72 1.00 6.28 -13.09
C ILE A 72 0.56 5.00 -13.81
N PHE A 73 -0.73 4.82 -14.03
CA PHE A 73 -1.25 3.65 -14.74
C PHE A 73 -0.76 3.60 -16.19
N GLU A 74 -0.86 4.69 -16.93
CA GLU A 74 -0.45 4.75 -18.33
C GLU A 74 1.07 4.64 -18.50
N ASP A 75 1.86 5.25 -17.62
CA ASP A 75 3.30 5.12 -17.60
C ASP A 75 3.73 3.67 -17.34
N SER A 76 3.11 3.02 -16.37
CA SER A 76 3.37 1.60 -16.07
C SER A 76 2.98 0.70 -17.25
N ARG A 77 1.85 0.97 -17.87
CA ARG A 77 1.38 0.25 -19.04
C ARG A 77 2.31 0.40 -20.24
N ALA A 78 2.78 1.62 -20.50
CA ALA A 78 3.74 1.90 -21.56
C ALA A 78 5.06 1.17 -21.31
N TRP A 79 5.55 1.19 -20.09
CA TRP A 79 6.77 0.49 -19.70
C TRP A 79 6.64 -1.04 -19.89
N ILE A 80 5.52 -1.63 -19.48
CA ILE A 80 5.24 -3.06 -19.66
C ILE A 80 5.21 -3.44 -21.15
N ALA A 81 4.59 -2.59 -21.97
CA ALA A 81 4.53 -2.79 -23.42
C ALA A 81 5.93 -2.72 -24.07
N GLU A 82 6.72 -1.72 -23.71
CA GLU A 82 8.09 -1.54 -24.21
C GLU A 82 9.00 -2.73 -23.89
N HIS A 83 8.82 -3.33 -22.70
CA HIS A 83 9.65 -4.45 -22.25
C HIS A 83 9.08 -5.83 -22.62
N GLY A 84 7.95 -5.88 -23.32
CA GLY A 84 7.36 -7.13 -23.81
C GLY A 84 6.97 -8.14 -22.70
N ILE A 85 6.63 -7.64 -21.51
CA ILE A 85 6.31 -8.49 -20.34
C ILE A 85 4.94 -9.18 -20.52
N ILE A 86 4.00 -8.48 -21.16
CA ILE A 86 2.65 -8.99 -21.46
C ILE A 86 2.40 -8.79 -22.96
N GLU A 87 1.75 -9.74 -23.59
CA GLU A 87 1.38 -9.63 -25.00
C GLU A 87 0.44 -8.46 -25.26
N GLY A 88 0.63 -7.79 -26.40
CA GLY A 88 -0.02 -6.52 -26.70
C GLY A 88 -1.55 -6.56 -26.69
N ASN A 89 -2.17 -7.71 -27.03
CA ASN A 89 -3.62 -7.87 -26.99
C ASN A 89 -4.17 -7.83 -25.57
N ASP A 90 -3.46 -8.40 -24.60
CA ASP A 90 -3.87 -8.42 -23.21
C ASP A 90 -3.72 -7.02 -22.58
N LEU A 91 -2.67 -6.28 -22.94
CA LEU A 91 -2.49 -4.88 -22.55
C LEU A 91 -3.55 -3.97 -23.14
N GLY A 92 -3.94 -4.19 -24.40
CA GLY A 92 -4.98 -3.41 -25.09
C GLY A 92 -6.36 -3.52 -24.44
N ALA A 93 -6.65 -4.64 -23.79
CA ALA A 93 -7.91 -4.88 -23.07
C ALA A 93 -7.97 -4.15 -21.71
N GLN A 94 -6.82 -3.73 -21.16
CA GLN A 94 -6.74 -3.06 -19.87
C GLN A 94 -6.92 -1.54 -20.05
N SER A 95 -7.85 -0.97 -19.31
CA SER A 95 -8.02 0.49 -19.23
C SER A 95 -8.03 0.94 -17.78
N TYR A 96 -7.64 2.18 -17.55
CA TYR A 96 -7.66 2.77 -16.21
C TYR A 96 -9.04 2.67 -15.56
N GLU A 97 -10.10 2.96 -16.32
CA GLU A 97 -11.47 2.95 -15.82
C GLU A 97 -11.95 1.57 -15.38
N LYS A 98 -11.48 0.52 -16.05
CA LYS A 98 -11.82 -0.87 -15.72
C LYS A 98 -10.94 -1.46 -14.63
N SER A 99 -9.71 -0.98 -14.53
CA SER A 99 -8.68 -1.60 -13.69
C SER A 99 -8.50 -0.90 -12.34
N VAL A 100 -8.86 0.38 -12.23
CA VAL A 100 -8.62 1.18 -11.03
C VAL A 100 -9.94 1.62 -10.41
N VAL A 101 -10.13 1.24 -9.15
CA VAL A 101 -11.25 1.67 -8.35
C VAL A 101 -10.88 2.96 -7.61
N ARG A 102 -11.65 4.02 -7.83
CA ARG A 102 -11.52 5.26 -7.06
C ARG A 102 -12.40 5.20 -5.82
N LEU A 103 -11.77 5.30 -4.68
CA LEU A 103 -12.48 5.48 -3.43
C LEU A 103 -12.58 6.99 -3.19
N THR A 104 -13.74 7.55 -3.48
CA THR A 104 -14.07 8.90 -3.03
C THR A 104 -14.17 8.91 -1.51
N ALA A 105 -13.45 9.85 -0.93
CA ALA A 105 -13.41 9.99 0.53
C ALA A 105 -14.83 10.23 1.12
#